data_15707606c1b51406716ceee9ec88a1e0
#
_entry.id   15707606c1b51406716ceee9ec88a1e0
#
_cell.length_a   1.000
_cell.length_b   1.000
_cell.length_c   1.000
_cell.angle_alpha   90.00
_cell.angle_beta   90.00
_cell.angle_gamma   90.00
#
_symmetry.space_group_name_H-M   'P 1'
#
loop_
_entity.id
_entity.type
_entity.pdbx_description
1 polymer ?
#
loop_
_entity_poly.entity_id
_entity_poly.type
_entity_poly.pdbx_seq_one_letter_code
_entity_poly.pdbx_strand_id
1 'polypeptide(L)'
;MSNYWSDFVAGLQPYTPGEQPQLDNLLKLNTNENPYGPSPRALEAVQARLNDDLRLYPAPGSERLKETIASYFKRDISEVFVGNGSDEVLAHTFNGFFKQRLPILFPDISYSFYPVFCQLYGIDYTQVPLADDFSLRTQDYQRANGGIIFPNPNAPTGRLLPLDEIAQLLDGNRDSVVVVDEAYIDFGGDSAASLIDDYDNLLVVHTLSKARSLAGMRIGYALGSAALIE
;
A
#
# COMPACT_ATOMS: atom_id res chain seq x y z
N MET A 1 20.60 -21.42 -12.82
CA MET A 1 20.81 -20.18 -12.03
C MET A 1 22.16 -19.61 -12.43
N SER A 2 22.31 -18.28 -12.45
CA SER A 2 23.57 -17.63 -12.83
C SER A 2 24.59 -17.78 -11.71
N ASN A 3 25.86 -18.08 -12.07
CA ASN A 3 26.98 -18.11 -11.11
C ASN A 3 27.35 -16.71 -10.56
N TYR A 4 26.67 -15.66 -11.01
CA TYR A 4 26.90 -14.28 -10.59
C TYR A 4 25.87 -13.77 -9.57
N TRP A 5 24.85 -14.57 -9.24
CA TRP A 5 23.89 -14.20 -8.21
C TRP A 5 24.52 -14.33 -6.83
N SER A 6 24.17 -13.39 -5.94
CA SER A 6 24.51 -13.57 -4.54
C SER A 6 23.72 -14.76 -3.96
N ASP A 7 24.25 -15.35 -2.89
CA ASP A 7 23.58 -16.46 -2.19
C ASP A 7 22.16 -16.07 -1.73
N PHE A 8 21.98 -14.82 -1.32
CA PHE A 8 20.69 -14.27 -0.96
C PHE A 8 19.70 -14.33 -2.13
N VAL A 9 20.09 -13.79 -3.29
CA VAL A 9 19.22 -13.77 -4.49
C VAL A 9 18.95 -15.19 -5.01
N ALA A 10 19.92 -16.09 -4.90
CA ALA A 10 19.75 -17.50 -5.31
C ALA A 10 18.69 -18.24 -4.45
N GLY A 11 18.45 -17.78 -3.21
CA GLY A 11 17.44 -18.32 -2.29
C GLY A 11 16.04 -17.73 -2.45
N LEU A 12 15.89 -16.62 -3.21
CA LEU A 12 14.60 -15.98 -3.37
C LEU A 12 13.66 -16.76 -4.30
N GLN A 13 12.39 -16.82 -3.93
CA GLN A 13 11.33 -17.29 -4.81
C GLN A 13 10.75 -16.09 -5.58
N PRO A 14 10.86 -16.06 -6.93
CA PRO A 14 10.31 -14.96 -7.69
C PRO A 14 8.78 -14.92 -7.59
N TYR A 15 8.22 -13.73 -7.46
CA TYR A 15 6.79 -13.54 -7.61
C TYR A 15 6.35 -13.95 -9.01
N THR A 16 5.31 -14.76 -9.11
CA THR A 16 4.71 -15.14 -10.39
C THR A 16 3.48 -14.26 -10.62
N PRO A 17 3.56 -13.26 -11.52
CA PRO A 17 2.39 -12.43 -11.86
C PRO A 17 1.31 -13.27 -12.55
N GLY A 18 0.07 -12.81 -12.44
CA GLY A 18 -1.03 -13.41 -13.19
C GLY A 18 -0.77 -13.36 -14.71
N GLU A 19 -1.32 -14.31 -15.44
CA GLU A 19 -1.20 -14.39 -16.90
C GLU A 19 -1.63 -13.08 -17.57
N GLN A 20 -0.89 -12.67 -18.60
CA GLN A 20 -1.18 -11.48 -19.41
C GLN A 20 -1.17 -11.83 -20.90
N PRO A 21 -2.13 -12.65 -21.38
CA PRO A 21 -2.20 -13.05 -22.76
C PRO A 21 -2.49 -11.84 -23.66
N GLN A 22 -1.83 -11.79 -24.82
CA GLN A 22 -2.02 -10.77 -25.84
C GLN A 22 -3.10 -11.26 -26.83
N LEU A 23 -4.35 -11.22 -26.40
CA LEU A 23 -5.50 -11.64 -27.20
C LEU A 23 -6.43 -10.45 -27.46
N ASP A 24 -6.92 -10.35 -28.70
CA ASP A 24 -7.95 -9.38 -29.03
C ASP A 24 -9.27 -9.71 -28.30
N ASN A 25 -9.94 -8.68 -27.79
CA ASN A 25 -11.20 -8.79 -27.03
C ASN A 25 -11.13 -9.63 -25.74
N LEU A 26 -9.96 -9.67 -25.10
CA LEU A 26 -9.79 -10.36 -23.82
C LEU A 26 -10.59 -9.68 -22.71
N LEU A 27 -11.45 -10.45 -22.01
CA LEU A 27 -12.04 -10.04 -20.74
C LEU A 27 -11.03 -10.34 -19.61
N LYS A 28 -10.26 -9.33 -19.21
CA LYS A 28 -9.22 -9.47 -18.20
C LYS A 28 -9.77 -9.17 -16.79
N LEU A 29 -9.72 -10.17 -15.89
CA LEU A 29 -10.26 -10.07 -14.52
C LEU A 29 -9.23 -10.39 -13.43
N ASN A 30 -7.97 -10.62 -13.79
CA ASN A 30 -6.97 -11.22 -12.89
C ASN A 30 -6.08 -10.23 -12.12
N THR A 31 -6.00 -8.95 -12.50
CA THR A 31 -5.15 -7.94 -11.86
C THR A 31 -5.92 -6.78 -11.24
N ASN A 32 -7.25 -6.90 -11.17
CA ASN A 32 -8.16 -5.90 -10.61
C ASN A 32 -7.95 -4.51 -11.25
N GLU A 33 -7.67 -4.46 -12.55
CA GLU A 33 -7.66 -3.21 -13.30
C GLU A 33 -9.09 -2.67 -13.41
N ASN A 34 -9.23 -1.35 -13.33
CA ASN A 34 -10.53 -0.72 -13.51
C ASN A 34 -10.98 -0.88 -14.98
N PRO A 35 -12.19 -1.40 -15.26
CA PRO A 35 -12.69 -1.52 -16.63
C PRO A 35 -13.01 -0.19 -17.30
N TYR A 36 -13.09 0.89 -16.52
CA TYR A 36 -13.31 2.25 -17.03
C TYR A 36 -11.98 2.98 -17.16
N GLY A 37 -11.87 3.82 -18.20
CA GLY A 37 -10.70 4.68 -18.40
C GLY A 37 -10.57 5.76 -17.31
N PRO A 38 -9.40 6.43 -17.24
CA PRO A 38 -9.19 7.53 -16.31
C PRO A 38 -10.05 8.74 -16.70
N SER A 39 -10.20 9.68 -15.75
CA SER A 39 -10.91 10.93 -15.98
C SER A 39 -10.40 11.64 -17.24
N PRO A 40 -11.29 12.16 -18.12
CA PRO A 40 -10.87 12.95 -19.29
C PRO A 40 -9.95 14.12 -18.92
N ARG A 41 -10.21 14.79 -17.79
CA ARG A 41 -9.33 15.87 -17.29
C ARG A 41 -7.91 15.38 -16.96
N ALA A 42 -7.77 14.15 -16.45
CA ALA A 42 -6.44 13.57 -16.18
C ALA A 42 -5.70 13.31 -17.49
N LEU A 43 -6.40 12.76 -18.50
CA LEU A 43 -5.82 12.54 -19.83
C LEU A 43 -5.40 13.85 -20.52
N GLU A 44 -6.23 14.87 -20.47
CA GLU A 44 -5.91 16.21 -21.00
C GLU A 44 -4.66 16.79 -20.30
N ALA A 45 -4.59 16.67 -18.96
CA ALA A 45 -3.44 17.16 -18.20
C ALA A 45 -2.14 16.42 -18.55
N VAL A 46 -2.21 15.11 -18.77
CA VAL A 46 -1.06 14.30 -19.23
C VAL A 46 -0.64 14.73 -20.63
N GLN A 47 -1.59 14.83 -21.58
CA GLN A 47 -1.32 15.26 -22.94
C GLN A 47 -0.66 16.64 -23.01
N ALA A 48 -1.12 17.59 -22.20
CA ALA A 48 -0.55 18.94 -22.13
C ALA A 48 0.91 18.96 -21.60
N ARG A 49 1.41 17.87 -21.02
CA ARG A 49 2.77 17.73 -20.53
C ARG A 49 3.69 16.91 -21.46
N LEU A 50 3.17 16.39 -22.55
CA LEU A 50 3.95 15.69 -23.57
C LEU A 50 4.64 16.72 -24.50
N ASN A 51 5.70 17.32 -24.01
CA ASN A 51 6.48 18.33 -24.70
C ASN A 51 7.99 18.18 -24.40
N ASP A 52 8.81 19.14 -24.84
CA ASP A 52 10.27 19.12 -24.69
C ASP A 52 10.74 19.16 -23.23
N ASP A 53 9.87 19.50 -22.28
CA ASP A 53 10.20 19.49 -20.83
C ASP A 53 10.42 18.09 -20.30
N LEU A 54 10.00 17.03 -21.02
CA LEU A 54 10.29 15.64 -20.68
C LEU A 54 11.81 15.34 -20.57
N ARG A 55 12.67 16.19 -21.14
CA ARG A 55 14.13 16.12 -20.98
C ARG A 55 14.64 16.57 -19.60
N LEU A 56 13.79 17.22 -18.81
CA LEU A 56 14.14 17.74 -17.49
C LEU A 56 13.78 16.73 -16.39
N TYR A 57 14.60 16.68 -15.35
CA TYR A 57 14.24 15.92 -14.17
C TYR A 57 13.01 16.54 -13.49
N PRO A 58 12.11 15.72 -12.94
CA PRO A 58 11.03 16.22 -12.09
C PRO A 58 11.59 16.77 -10.76
N ALA A 59 10.77 17.52 -10.04
CA ALA A 59 11.09 17.93 -8.68
C ALA A 59 11.36 16.70 -7.78
N PRO A 60 12.51 16.65 -7.06
CA PRO A 60 12.93 15.43 -6.34
C PRO A 60 11.93 14.94 -5.30
N GLY A 61 11.25 15.84 -4.61
CA GLY A 61 10.28 15.53 -3.56
C GLY A 61 8.84 15.37 -4.05
N SER A 62 8.57 15.53 -5.36
CA SER A 62 7.20 15.54 -5.91
C SER A 62 6.27 16.55 -5.22
N GLU A 63 6.80 17.70 -4.79
CA GLU A 63 6.17 18.68 -3.88
C GLU A 63 4.75 19.03 -4.33
N ARG A 64 4.56 19.34 -5.62
CA ARG A 64 3.25 19.72 -6.16
C ARG A 64 2.20 18.61 -6.02
N LEU A 65 2.61 17.35 -6.15
CA LEU A 65 1.72 16.21 -5.96
C LEU A 65 1.43 16.01 -4.48
N LYS A 66 2.44 16.11 -3.62
CA LYS A 66 2.27 16.08 -2.17
C LYS A 66 1.34 17.18 -1.67
N GLU A 67 1.48 18.43 -2.14
CA GLU A 67 0.58 19.54 -1.82
C GLU A 67 -0.87 19.23 -2.21
N THR A 68 -1.08 18.62 -3.38
CA THR A 68 -2.41 18.26 -3.86
C THR A 68 -3.04 17.16 -2.99
N ILE A 69 -2.27 16.13 -2.63
CA ILE A 69 -2.70 15.04 -1.75
C ILE A 69 -2.98 15.60 -0.34
N ALA A 70 -2.06 16.39 0.22
CA ALA A 70 -2.21 17.01 1.52
C ALA A 70 -3.48 17.86 1.60
N SER A 71 -3.72 18.70 0.58
CA SER A 71 -4.95 19.50 0.49
C SER A 71 -6.22 18.65 0.42
N TYR A 72 -6.19 17.52 -0.32
CA TYR A 72 -7.34 16.62 -0.45
C TYR A 72 -7.70 15.96 0.88
N PHE A 73 -6.70 15.53 1.65
CA PHE A 73 -6.88 14.89 2.95
C PHE A 73 -6.87 15.86 4.13
N LYS A 74 -6.73 17.19 3.88
CA LYS A 74 -6.59 18.24 4.91
C LYS A 74 -5.43 17.97 5.87
N ARG A 75 -4.30 17.57 5.31
CA ARG A 75 -3.06 17.25 6.04
C ARG A 75 -1.96 18.26 5.71
N ASP A 76 -0.86 18.21 6.46
CA ASP A 76 0.37 18.93 6.11
C ASP A 76 1.16 18.16 5.04
N ILE A 77 1.96 18.87 4.23
CA ILE A 77 2.80 18.25 3.19
C ILE A 77 3.84 17.30 3.79
N SER A 78 4.31 17.55 5.01
CA SER A 78 5.23 16.69 5.75
C SER A 78 4.63 15.34 6.16
N GLU A 79 3.32 15.20 6.10
CA GLU A 79 2.58 13.98 6.41
C GLU A 79 2.29 13.12 5.16
N VAL A 80 2.87 13.48 4.01
CA VAL A 80 2.65 12.81 2.72
C VAL A 80 3.96 12.29 2.15
N PHE A 81 4.01 10.99 1.88
CA PHE A 81 5.05 10.35 1.07
C PHE A 81 4.49 9.93 -0.29
N VAL A 82 5.26 10.09 -1.37
CA VAL A 82 4.86 9.69 -2.73
C VAL A 82 5.88 8.72 -3.29
N GLY A 83 5.42 7.62 -3.89
CA GLY A 83 6.25 6.59 -4.51
C GLY A 83 5.74 6.15 -5.88
N ASN A 84 6.53 5.31 -6.56
CA ASN A 84 6.28 4.76 -7.88
C ASN A 84 5.27 3.59 -7.82
N GLY A 85 4.04 3.90 -7.45
CA GLY A 85 2.98 2.95 -7.10
C GLY A 85 3.04 2.57 -5.62
N SER A 86 1.94 2.00 -5.11
CA SER A 86 1.90 1.52 -3.72
C SER A 86 2.92 0.42 -3.43
N ASP A 87 3.35 -0.33 -4.44
CA ASP A 87 4.39 -1.35 -4.27
C ASP A 87 5.73 -0.76 -3.80
N GLU A 88 6.16 0.40 -4.34
CA GLU A 88 7.36 1.08 -3.86
C GLU A 88 7.14 1.66 -2.46
N VAL A 89 5.98 2.27 -2.20
CA VAL A 89 5.62 2.76 -0.87
C VAL A 89 5.70 1.63 0.16
N LEU A 90 5.10 0.47 -0.16
CA LEU A 90 5.16 -0.71 0.69
C LEU A 90 6.59 -1.24 0.84
N ALA A 91 7.41 -1.26 -0.24
CA ALA A 91 8.80 -1.66 -0.15
C ALA A 91 9.59 -0.82 0.87
N HIS A 92 9.40 0.50 0.85
CA HIS A 92 9.99 1.40 1.84
C HIS A 92 9.42 1.16 3.24
N THR A 93 8.11 0.96 3.36
CA THR A 93 7.43 0.64 4.63
C THR A 93 8.00 -0.63 5.27
N PHE A 94 8.11 -1.71 4.50
CA PHE A 94 8.66 -2.99 4.99
C PHE A 94 10.11 -2.83 5.44
N ASN A 95 10.94 -2.17 4.65
CA ASN A 95 12.35 -1.97 4.99
C ASN A 95 12.56 -0.98 6.15
N GLY A 96 11.76 0.10 6.22
CA GLY A 96 11.91 1.16 7.22
C GLY A 96 11.31 0.82 8.58
N PHE A 97 10.12 0.21 8.61
CA PHE A 97 9.38 0.02 9.85
C PHE A 97 9.33 -1.43 10.33
N PHE A 98 9.31 -2.42 9.43
CA PHE A 98 9.02 -3.80 9.78
C PHE A 98 10.26 -4.67 10.00
N LYS A 99 11.44 -4.13 9.78
CA LYS A 99 12.70 -4.84 10.03
C LYS A 99 13.08 -4.78 11.53
N GLN A 100 12.20 -5.33 12.35
CA GLN A 100 12.27 -5.33 13.81
C GLN A 100 12.70 -6.71 14.33
N ARG A 101 12.86 -6.84 15.67
CA ARG A 101 13.22 -8.11 16.32
C ARG A 101 12.05 -9.09 16.44
N LEU A 102 10.83 -8.56 16.49
CA LEU A 102 9.60 -9.34 16.58
C LEU A 102 9.00 -9.51 15.19
N PRO A 103 8.26 -10.61 14.95
CA PRO A 103 7.58 -10.81 13.68
C PRO A 103 6.48 -9.78 13.48
N ILE A 104 6.27 -9.37 12.23
CA ILE A 104 5.10 -8.59 11.87
C ILE A 104 3.87 -9.48 11.75
N LEU A 105 2.69 -8.88 11.86
CA LEU A 105 1.41 -9.57 11.77
C LEU A 105 0.62 -9.09 10.55
N PHE A 106 0.03 -10.03 9.80
CA PHE A 106 -0.94 -9.72 8.75
C PHE A 106 -1.91 -10.90 8.55
N PRO A 107 -3.09 -10.67 7.94
CA PRO A 107 -4.07 -11.75 7.72
C PRO A 107 -3.53 -12.86 6.82
N ASP A 108 -3.92 -14.11 7.10
CA ASP A 108 -3.53 -15.29 6.32
C ASP A 108 -4.09 -15.27 4.89
N ILE A 109 -5.29 -14.71 4.71
CA ILE A 109 -5.89 -14.47 3.40
C ILE A 109 -5.86 -12.97 3.12
N SER A 110 -4.83 -12.51 2.41
CA SER A 110 -4.52 -11.10 2.22
C SER A 110 -3.75 -10.86 0.91
N TYR A 111 -3.22 -9.66 0.72
CA TYR A 111 -2.39 -9.33 -0.43
C TYR A 111 -1.15 -10.21 -0.49
N SER A 112 -1.06 -11.03 -1.53
CA SER A 112 -0.05 -12.10 -1.66
C SER A 112 1.40 -11.59 -1.77
N PHE A 113 1.60 -10.28 -1.91
CA PHE A 113 2.94 -9.72 -2.02
C PHE A 113 3.60 -9.41 -0.66
N TYR A 114 2.86 -9.40 0.46
CA TYR A 114 3.44 -9.18 1.79
C TYR A 114 4.51 -10.23 2.16
N PRO A 115 4.28 -11.55 1.99
CA PRO A 115 5.33 -12.54 2.18
C PRO A 115 6.56 -12.34 1.28
N VAL A 116 6.36 -11.82 0.05
CA VAL A 116 7.47 -11.52 -0.88
C VAL A 116 8.36 -10.42 -0.33
N PHE A 117 7.76 -9.32 0.20
CA PHE A 117 8.54 -8.28 0.88
C PHE A 117 9.25 -8.83 2.13
N CYS A 118 8.59 -9.65 2.94
CA CYS A 118 9.20 -10.27 4.11
C CYS A 118 10.43 -11.09 3.73
N GLN A 119 10.32 -11.93 2.70
CA GLN A 119 11.44 -12.72 2.19
C GLN A 119 12.56 -11.83 1.65
N LEU A 120 12.21 -10.79 0.87
CA LEU A 120 13.18 -9.85 0.27
C LEU A 120 14.01 -9.12 1.33
N TYR A 121 13.39 -8.71 2.43
CA TYR A 121 14.03 -7.91 3.47
C TYR A 121 14.49 -8.71 4.69
N GLY A 122 14.25 -10.04 4.73
CA GLY A 122 14.60 -10.89 5.86
C GLY A 122 13.79 -10.56 7.11
N ILE A 123 12.48 -10.34 6.94
CA ILE A 123 11.54 -9.98 8.00
C ILE A 123 10.76 -11.21 8.42
N ASP A 124 10.77 -11.52 9.71
CA ASP A 124 9.93 -12.58 10.28
C ASP A 124 8.47 -12.11 10.32
N TYR A 125 7.55 -13.02 10.05
CA TYR A 125 6.12 -12.70 10.06
C TYR A 125 5.27 -13.84 10.62
N THR A 126 4.08 -13.47 11.10
CA THR A 126 3.04 -14.40 11.48
C THR A 126 1.76 -14.06 10.73
N GLN A 127 1.22 -15.03 10.02
CA GLN A 127 -0.10 -14.91 9.42
C GLN A 127 -1.17 -15.18 10.48
N VAL A 128 -2.10 -14.26 10.62
CA VAL A 128 -3.20 -14.32 11.59
C VAL A 128 -4.46 -14.78 10.86
N PRO A 129 -5.06 -15.93 11.27
CA PRO A 129 -6.26 -16.43 10.61
C PRO A 129 -7.42 -15.45 10.66
N LEU A 130 -8.09 -15.24 9.53
CA LEU A 130 -9.37 -14.56 9.48
C LEU A 130 -10.47 -15.43 10.13
N ALA A 131 -11.57 -14.80 10.52
CA ALA A 131 -12.76 -15.53 10.94
C ALA A 131 -13.42 -16.30 9.77
N ASP A 132 -14.36 -17.20 10.05
CA ASP A 132 -15.04 -18.03 9.04
C ASP A 132 -15.79 -17.19 7.99
N ASP A 133 -16.20 -15.97 8.35
CA ASP A 133 -16.83 -15.00 7.45
C ASP A 133 -15.82 -14.05 6.77
N PHE A 134 -14.53 -14.34 6.89
CA PHE A 134 -13.39 -13.54 6.39
C PHE A 134 -13.22 -12.18 7.07
N SER A 135 -13.82 -11.93 8.23
CA SER A 135 -13.54 -10.72 9.01
C SER A 135 -12.21 -10.82 9.75
N LEU A 136 -11.53 -9.67 9.90
CA LEU A 136 -10.35 -9.53 10.76
C LEU A 136 -10.82 -9.37 12.21
N ARG A 137 -10.22 -10.14 13.13
CA ARG A 137 -10.49 -10.02 14.58
C ARG A 137 -9.38 -9.22 15.24
N THR A 138 -9.67 -8.00 15.66
CA THR A 138 -8.67 -7.06 16.21
C THR A 138 -7.95 -7.61 17.43
N GLN A 139 -8.64 -8.39 18.27
CA GLN A 139 -8.07 -9.00 19.48
C GLN A 139 -6.97 -10.02 19.20
N ASP A 140 -6.93 -10.63 18.02
CA ASP A 140 -5.88 -11.58 17.65
C ASP A 140 -4.54 -10.88 17.32
N TYR A 141 -4.58 -9.54 17.17
CA TYR A 141 -3.42 -8.68 16.92
C TYR A 141 -2.92 -7.98 18.20
N GLN A 142 -3.62 -8.09 19.33
CA GLN A 142 -3.22 -7.48 20.60
C GLN A 142 -2.15 -8.31 21.32
N ARG A 143 -0.97 -8.34 20.73
CA ARG A 143 0.22 -9.05 21.25
C ARG A 143 1.49 -8.35 20.79
N ALA A 144 2.60 -8.60 21.47
CA ALA A 144 3.90 -8.06 21.07
C ALA A 144 4.23 -8.44 19.62
N ASN A 145 4.55 -7.45 18.78
CA ASN A 145 4.80 -7.62 17.35
C ASN A 145 5.80 -6.59 16.83
N GLY A 146 6.35 -6.82 15.65
CA GLY A 146 7.26 -5.91 14.95
C GLY A 146 6.55 -4.91 14.02
N GLY A 147 5.22 -4.94 13.99
CA GLY A 147 4.34 -4.12 13.16
C GLY A 147 3.16 -4.94 12.66
N ILE A 148 2.14 -4.24 12.19
CA ILE A 148 0.92 -4.83 11.65
C ILE A 148 0.65 -4.23 10.28
N ILE A 149 0.24 -5.07 9.30
CA ILE A 149 -0.23 -4.59 8.01
C ILE A 149 -1.45 -5.39 7.57
N PHE A 150 -2.45 -4.71 7.06
CA PHE A 150 -3.61 -5.34 6.43
C PHE A 150 -4.23 -4.43 5.38
N PRO A 151 -4.81 -5.00 4.29
CA PRO A 151 -5.57 -4.22 3.32
C PRO A 151 -6.95 -3.87 3.89
N ASN A 152 -7.43 -2.67 3.59
CA ASN A 152 -8.77 -2.24 3.98
C ASN A 152 -9.44 -1.40 2.87
N PRO A 153 -10.44 -1.93 2.17
CA PRO A 153 -10.99 -3.29 2.24
C PRO A 153 -9.96 -4.39 1.94
N ASN A 154 -10.08 -5.53 2.62
CA ASN A 154 -9.14 -6.63 2.43
C ASN A 154 -9.24 -7.22 1.01
N ALA A 155 -8.11 -7.42 0.38
CA ALA A 155 -8.00 -8.14 -0.88
C ALA A 155 -7.41 -9.54 -0.61
N PRO A 156 -8.09 -10.66 -0.97
CA PRO A 156 -9.16 -10.72 -1.99
C PRO A 156 -10.60 -10.76 -1.44
N THR A 157 -10.82 -10.69 -0.13
CA THR A 157 -12.12 -10.99 0.48
C THR A 157 -13.17 -9.87 0.32
N GLY A 158 -12.72 -8.62 0.08
CA GLY A 158 -13.58 -7.44 -0.01
C GLY A 158 -14.14 -6.97 1.35
N ARG A 159 -13.73 -7.60 2.47
CA ARG A 159 -14.17 -7.21 3.81
C ARG A 159 -13.55 -5.89 4.23
N LEU A 160 -14.39 -4.99 4.75
CA LEU A 160 -14.01 -3.71 5.33
C LEU A 160 -13.95 -3.84 6.85
N LEU A 161 -12.87 -3.36 7.46
CA LEU A 161 -12.75 -3.15 8.90
C LEU A 161 -13.20 -1.71 9.19
N PRO A 162 -14.21 -1.49 10.06
CA PRO A 162 -14.67 -0.16 10.43
C PRO A 162 -13.61 0.66 11.19
N LEU A 163 -13.72 2.00 11.15
CA LEU A 163 -12.74 2.89 11.79
C LEU A 163 -12.62 2.69 13.30
N ASP A 164 -13.71 2.41 13.99
CA ASP A 164 -13.70 2.13 15.43
C ASP A 164 -12.95 0.84 15.78
N GLU A 165 -13.01 -0.18 14.92
CA GLU A 165 -12.22 -1.40 15.08
C GLU A 165 -10.74 -1.16 14.72
N ILE A 166 -10.44 -0.31 13.72
CA ILE A 166 -9.07 0.13 13.42
C ILE A 166 -8.50 0.90 14.62
N ALA A 167 -9.28 1.79 15.23
CA ALA A 167 -8.87 2.52 16.43
C ALA A 167 -8.56 1.57 17.61
N GLN A 168 -9.40 0.55 17.84
CA GLN A 168 -9.12 -0.49 18.85
C GLN A 168 -7.82 -1.25 18.60
N LEU A 169 -7.52 -1.55 17.31
CA LEU A 169 -6.28 -2.21 16.92
C LEU A 169 -5.07 -1.31 17.18
N LEU A 170 -5.17 -0.02 16.86
CA LEU A 170 -4.15 0.99 17.11
C LEU A 170 -3.90 1.19 18.62
N ASP A 171 -4.96 1.27 19.42
CA ASP A 171 -4.87 1.41 20.89
C ASP A 171 -4.15 0.23 21.55
N GLY A 172 -4.38 -0.98 21.03
CA GLY A 172 -3.73 -2.20 21.53
C GLY A 172 -2.28 -2.37 21.09
N ASN A 173 -1.75 -1.50 20.19
CA ASN A 173 -0.44 -1.66 19.55
C ASN A 173 0.35 -0.34 19.47
N ARG A 174 0.31 0.48 20.52
CA ARG A 174 0.97 1.81 20.52
C ARG A 174 2.49 1.79 20.33
N ASP A 175 3.13 0.66 20.57
CA ASP A 175 4.58 0.49 20.47
C ASP A 175 5.04 -0.04 19.08
N SER A 176 4.12 -0.25 18.14
CA SER A 176 4.43 -0.74 16.80
C SER A 176 3.64 0.00 15.71
N VAL A 177 4.21 0.08 14.52
CA VAL A 177 3.55 0.72 13.38
C VAL A 177 2.43 -0.18 12.87
N VAL A 178 1.26 0.42 12.65
CA VAL A 178 0.10 -0.21 12.01
C VAL A 178 -0.08 0.41 10.64
N VAL A 179 -0.01 -0.42 9.61
CA VAL A 179 -0.17 -0.01 8.21
C VAL A 179 -1.53 -0.48 7.69
N VAL A 180 -2.33 0.47 7.25
CA VAL A 180 -3.61 0.20 6.59
C VAL A 180 -3.41 0.43 5.08
N ASP A 181 -3.43 -0.67 4.31
CA ASP A 181 -3.31 -0.63 2.85
C ASP A 181 -4.68 -0.39 2.22
N GLU A 182 -4.93 0.84 1.85
CA GLU A 182 -6.20 1.34 1.31
C GLU A 182 -6.26 1.34 -0.22
N ALA A 183 -5.65 0.36 -0.87
CA ALA A 183 -5.67 0.27 -2.33
C ALA A 183 -7.09 0.25 -2.94
N TYR A 184 -8.09 -0.15 -2.17
CA TYR A 184 -9.48 -0.29 -2.63
C TYR A 184 -10.49 0.60 -1.89
N ILE A 185 -10.07 1.48 -0.98
CA ILE A 185 -10.98 2.28 -0.14
C ILE A 185 -11.92 3.19 -0.93
N ASP A 186 -11.48 3.68 -2.07
CA ASP A 186 -12.30 4.54 -2.95
C ASP A 186 -13.54 3.83 -3.53
N PHE A 187 -13.64 2.50 -3.43
CA PHE A 187 -14.82 1.73 -3.85
C PHE A 187 -15.88 1.61 -2.76
N GLY A 188 -15.58 1.97 -1.53
CA GLY A 188 -16.51 2.02 -0.40
C GLY A 188 -15.81 1.87 0.94
N GLY A 189 -16.23 2.65 1.90
CA GLY A 189 -15.69 2.74 3.24
C GLY A 189 -15.14 4.12 3.58
N ASP A 190 -14.79 4.30 4.85
CA ASP A 190 -14.17 5.50 5.38
C ASP A 190 -12.66 5.28 5.55
N SER A 191 -11.85 6.21 5.09
CA SER A 191 -10.40 6.12 5.16
C SER A 191 -9.88 6.29 6.58
N ALA A 192 -8.96 5.40 6.99
CA ALA A 192 -8.22 5.50 8.24
C ALA A 192 -7.33 6.76 8.31
N ALA A 193 -7.13 7.48 7.22
CA ALA A 193 -6.44 8.77 7.23
C ALA A 193 -7.08 9.80 8.18
N SER A 194 -8.37 9.65 8.50
CA SER A 194 -9.07 10.48 9.49
C SER A 194 -8.59 10.24 10.93
N LEU A 195 -7.87 9.16 11.20
CA LEU A 195 -7.38 8.79 12.54
C LEU A 195 -5.93 9.25 12.79
N ILE A 196 -5.23 9.80 11.79
CA ILE A 196 -3.79 10.13 11.90
C ILE A 196 -3.50 11.13 13.02
N ASP A 197 -4.43 12.07 13.30
CA ASP A 197 -4.25 13.05 14.38
C ASP A 197 -4.24 12.42 15.78
N ASP A 198 -4.86 11.26 15.94
CA ASP A 198 -4.99 10.56 17.22
C ASP A 198 -3.96 9.42 17.40
N TYR A 199 -3.28 9.03 16.28
CA TYR A 199 -2.43 7.84 16.23
C TYR A 199 -1.11 8.05 15.47
N ASP A 200 -0.06 8.42 16.19
CA ASP A 200 1.28 8.63 15.63
C ASP A 200 1.89 7.39 14.96
N ASN A 201 1.39 6.19 15.32
CA ASN A 201 1.84 4.90 14.80
C ASN A 201 1.04 4.40 13.58
N LEU A 202 0.12 5.20 13.04
CA LEU A 202 -0.69 4.86 11.88
C LEU A 202 -0.04 5.32 10.59
N LEU A 203 0.12 4.39 9.64
CA LEU A 203 0.47 4.69 8.26
C LEU A 203 -0.62 4.19 7.32
N VAL A 204 -1.15 5.06 6.47
CA VAL A 204 -2.20 4.72 5.49
C VAL A 204 -1.62 4.77 4.10
N VAL A 205 -1.70 3.67 3.35
CA VAL A 205 -1.14 3.55 1.99
C VAL A 205 -2.24 3.57 0.95
N HIS A 206 -2.08 4.40 -0.06
CA HIS A 206 -3.02 4.57 -1.17
C HIS A 206 -2.37 4.35 -2.54
N THR A 207 -3.19 4.11 -3.55
CA THR A 207 -2.76 4.03 -4.95
C THR A 207 -3.76 4.68 -5.89
N LEU A 208 -3.27 5.26 -6.98
CA LEU A 208 -4.11 5.72 -8.08
C LEU A 208 -4.41 4.61 -9.11
N SER A 209 -3.91 3.39 -8.88
CA SER A 209 -3.98 2.29 -9.84
C SER A 209 -5.38 1.68 -9.99
N LYS A 210 -6.22 1.76 -8.95
CA LYS A 210 -7.50 1.04 -8.88
C LYS A 210 -8.67 1.94 -9.23
N ALA A 211 -9.35 2.53 -8.25
CA ALA A 211 -10.52 3.37 -8.49
C ALA A 211 -10.26 4.59 -9.37
N ARG A 212 -9.04 5.13 -9.34
CA ARG A 212 -8.64 6.29 -10.15
C ARG A 212 -8.22 5.92 -11.58
N SER A 213 -8.17 4.63 -11.94
CA SER A 213 -7.88 4.12 -13.30
C SER A 213 -6.53 4.56 -13.87
N LEU A 214 -5.53 4.82 -13.02
CA LEU A 214 -4.22 5.33 -13.39
C LEU A 214 -3.09 4.31 -13.12
N ALA A 215 -3.38 3.02 -13.24
CA ALA A 215 -2.40 1.95 -12.99
C ALA A 215 -1.09 2.14 -13.77
N GLY A 216 -1.18 2.57 -15.04
CA GLY A 216 -0.02 2.84 -15.89
C GLY A 216 0.82 4.06 -15.47
N MET A 217 0.30 4.96 -14.67
CA MET A 217 1.03 6.15 -14.18
C MET A 217 1.95 5.85 -13.00
N ARG A 218 1.81 4.67 -12.37
CA ARG A 218 2.66 4.23 -11.26
C ARG A 218 2.73 5.25 -10.12
N ILE A 219 1.58 5.67 -9.60
CA ILE A 219 1.50 6.61 -8.47
C ILE A 219 0.87 5.91 -7.26
N GLY A 220 1.60 5.87 -6.17
CA GLY A 220 1.15 5.51 -4.84
C GLY A 220 1.62 6.53 -3.83
N TYR A 221 0.99 6.57 -2.67
CA TYR A 221 1.38 7.48 -1.60
C TYR A 221 1.04 6.90 -0.24
N ALA A 222 1.70 7.41 0.78
CA ALA A 222 1.36 7.14 2.17
C ALA A 222 1.02 8.44 2.89
N LEU A 223 0.16 8.29 3.89
CA LEU A 223 -0.23 9.32 4.84
C LEU A 223 0.10 8.83 6.26
N GLY A 224 0.69 9.66 7.08
CA GLY A 224 1.03 9.34 8.46
C GLY A 224 1.51 10.58 9.20
N SER A 225 1.83 10.44 10.47
CA SER A 225 2.47 11.54 11.20
C SER A 225 3.77 11.96 10.51
N ALA A 226 4.18 13.23 10.64
CA ALA A 226 5.42 13.73 10.04
C ALA A 226 6.63 12.87 10.47
N ALA A 227 6.63 12.35 11.70
CA ALA A 227 7.69 11.48 12.22
C ALA A 227 7.77 10.11 11.51
N LEU A 228 6.68 9.61 10.94
CA LEU A 228 6.69 8.39 10.13
C LEU A 228 7.07 8.67 8.67
N ILE A 229 6.88 9.90 8.20
CA ILE A 229 7.09 10.27 6.78
C ILE A 229 8.52 10.73 6.50
N GLU A 230 9.22 11.30 7.48
CA GLU A 230 10.64 11.69 7.38
C GLU A 230 11.59 10.50 7.20
#